data_127790deb8f1ac8e7b7f7c107ce364e7
#
_entry.id   127790deb8f1ac8e7b7f7c107ce364e7
#
_cell.length_a   1.000
_cell.length_b   1.000
_cell.length_c   1.000
_cell.angle_alpha   90.00
_cell.angle_beta   90.00
_cell.angle_gamma   90.00
#
_symmetry.space_group_name_H-M   'P 1'
#
loop_
_entity.id
_entity.type
_entity.pdbx_description
1 polymer ?
#
loop_
_entity_poly.entity_id
_entity_poly.type
_entity_poly.pdbx_seq_one_letter_code
_entity_poly.pdbx_strand_id
1 'polypeptide(L)'
;DQAEVKRVAESLEGQLTATLQMDDGDLDAARAHIQRGRALDPEDRYLRHLYADFLLAESRPDAAIDVLEDYVDQDGALLRLAIAAIDAGDRRADRWAQQFRDRMAAAQRSAEYAHLRELARFTLVVEDDPAEALALARANWRTQKEPADMHIYLAAARAAGEPGAADEVRTFIAEHGVQDSRLAPFLDNGTEAGS
;
A
#
# COMPACT_ATOMS: atom_id res chain seq x y z
N ASP A 1 8.13 31.18 3.07
CA ASP A 1 7.80 32.04 1.93
C ASP A 1 6.39 31.70 1.45
N GLN A 2 5.59 32.75 1.08
CA GLN A 2 4.21 32.53 0.61
C GLN A 2 4.12 31.61 -0.61
N ALA A 3 5.11 31.66 -1.50
CA ALA A 3 5.17 30.78 -2.68
C ALA A 3 5.40 29.32 -2.28
N GLU A 4 6.20 29.08 -1.27
CA GLU A 4 6.46 27.75 -0.72
C GLU A 4 5.22 27.17 -0.01
N VAL A 5 4.55 27.98 0.80
CA VAL A 5 3.29 27.59 1.47
C VAL A 5 2.22 27.23 0.44
N LYS A 6 2.09 28.03 -0.63
CA LYS A 6 1.16 27.76 -1.72
C LYS A 6 1.48 26.44 -2.43
N ARG A 7 2.76 26.19 -2.75
CA ARG A 7 3.22 24.95 -3.39
C ARG A 7 2.94 23.71 -2.53
N VAL A 8 3.19 23.80 -1.22
CA VAL A 8 2.91 22.70 -0.29
C VAL A 8 1.40 22.46 -0.20
N ALA A 9 0.58 23.50 -0.13
CA ALA A 9 -0.88 23.36 -0.11
C ALA A 9 -1.41 22.71 -1.40
N GLU A 10 -0.95 23.15 -2.57
CA GLU A 10 -1.33 22.59 -3.88
C GLU A 10 -0.87 21.12 -4.03
N SER A 11 0.30 20.77 -3.46
CA SER A 11 0.79 19.39 -3.43
C SER A 11 -0.10 18.50 -2.56
N LEU A 12 -0.44 18.95 -1.35
CA LEU A 12 -1.34 18.23 -0.44
C LEU A 12 -2.74 18.04 -1.02
N GLU A 13 -3.28 19.07 -1.67
CA GLU A 13 -4.57 18.96 -2.36
C GLU A 13 -4.50 17.93 -3.51
N GLY A 14 -3.41 17.95 -4.27
CA GLY A 14 -3.18 16.97 -5.33
C GLY A 14 -3.06 15.53 -4.80
N GLN A 15 -2.38 15.34 -3.69
CA GLN A 15 -2.25 14.03 -3.01
C GLN A 15 -3.63 13.50 -2.59
N LEU A 16 -4.40 14.33 -1.89
CA LEU A 16 -5.72 13.95 -1.39
C LEU A 16 -6.66 13.60 -2.55
N THR A 17 -6.69 14.44 -3.58
CA THR A 17 -7.56 14.23 -4.75
C THR A 17 -7.16 12.97 -5.51
N ALA A 18 -5.86 12.73 -5.71
CA ALA A 18 -5.37 11.52 -6.38
C ALA A 18 -5.75 10.26 -5.58
N THR A 19 -5.61 10.29 -4.26
CA THR A 19 -5.99 9.17 -3.40
C THR A 19 -7.49 8.89 -3.48
N LEU A 20 -8.33 9.92 -3.37
CA LEU A 20 -9.79 9.77 -3.49
C LEU A 20 -10.20 9.21 -4.86
N GLN A 21 -9.56 9.63 -5.94
CA GLN A 21 -9.89 9.14 -7.28
C GLN A 21 -9.39 7.70 -7.53
N MET A 22 -8.27 7.30 -6.93
CA MET A 22 -7.88 5.89 -6.92
C MET A 22 -8.91 5.05 -6.16
N ASP A 23 -9.43 5.58 -5.05
CA ASP A 23 -10.45 4.91 -4.25
C ASP A 23 -11.79 4.81 -5.00
N ASP A 24 -12.13 5.80 -5.83
CA ASP A 24 -13.32 5.79 -6.70
C ASP A 24 -13.12 4.95 -7.99
N GLY A 25 -11.91 4.43 -8.23
CA GLY A 25 -11.59 3.66 -9.43
C GLY A 25 -11.39 4.51 -10.71
N ASP A 26 -11.34 5.83 -10.60
CA ASP A 26 -11.01 6.74 -11.72
C ASP A 26 -9.49 6.88 -11.88
N LEU A 27 -8.88 5.85 -12.45
CA LEU A 27 -7.43 5.75 -12.59
C LEU A 27 -6.84 6.84 -13.51
N ASP A 28 -7.58 7.33 -14.50
CA ASP A 28 -7.10 8.39 -15.41
C ASP A 28 -7.03 9.74 -14.69
N ALA A 29 -8.05 10.07 -13.93
CA ALA A 29 -8.05 11.26 -13.10
C ALA A 29 -6.99 11.18 -11.98
N ALA A 30 -6.87 10.05 -11.31
CA ALA A 30 -5.82 9.80 -10.30
C ALA A 30 -4.42 10.01 -10.90
N ARG A 31 -4.15 9.45 -12.08
CA ARG A 31 -2.89 9.65 -12.81
C ARG A 31 -2.59 11.13 -13.05
N ALA A 32 -3.57 11.89 -13.54
CA ALA A 32 -3.40 13.30 -13.83
C ALA A 32 -3.06 14.11 -12.56
N HIS A 33 -3.69 13.81 -11.43
CA HIS A 33 -3.41 14.46 -10.16
C HIS A 33 -2.03 14.10 -9.59
N ILE A 34 -1.65 12.82 -9.63
CA ILE A 34 -0.32 12.37 -9.22
C ILE A 34 0.77 13.06 -10.04
N GLN A 35 0.63 13.10 -11.36
CA GLN A 35 1.60 13.75 -12.26
C GLN A 35 1.71 15.24 -11.97
N ARG A 36 0.60 15.93 -11.74
CA ARG A 36 0.60 17.34 -11.39
C ARG A 36 1.29 17.60 -10.06
N GLY A 37 0.98 16.82 -9.03
CA GLY A 37 1.62 16.92 -7.72
C GLY A 37 3.14 16.70 -7.80
N ARG A 38 3.58 15.69 -8.54
CA ARG A 38 5.00 15.41 -8.75
C ARG A 38 5.73 16.51 -9.55
N ALA A 39 5.03 17.21 -10.44
CA ALA A 39 5.61 18.36 -11.13
C ALA A 39 5.79 19.57 -10.20
N LEU A 40 4.94 19.71 -9.18
CA LEU A 40 5.02 20.78 -8.16
C LEU A 40 6.10 20.48 -7.11
N ASP A 41 6.17 19.23 -6.65
CA ASP A 41 7.18 18.77 -5.70
C ASP A 41 7.75 17.40 -6.11
N PRO A 42 8.82 17.37 -6.91
CA PRO A 42 9.46 16.13 -7.34
C PRO A 42 10.06 15.30 -6.19
N GLU A 43 10.38 15.96 -5.07
CA GLU A 43 10.96 15.31 -3.89
C GLU A 43 9.92 14.77 -2.92
N ASP A 44 8.63 15.01 -3.17
CA ASP A 44 7.56 14.50 -2.34
C ASP A 44 7.56 12.97 -2.31
N ARG A 45 7.96 12.43 -1.17
CA ARG A 45 8.07 10.98 -0.94
C ARG A 45 6.72 10.28 -1.01
N TYR A 46 5.67 10.92 -0.48
CA TYR A 46 4.33 10.32 -0.47
C TYR A 46 3.79 10.17 -1.90
N LEU A 47 3.87 11.22 -2.70
CA LEU A 47 3.45 11.19 -4.11
C LEU A 47 4.27 10.19 -4.94
N ARG A 48 5.55 10.02 -4.62
CA ARG A 48 6.40 9.01 -5.27
C ARG A 48 5.90 7.60 -4.97
N HIS A 49 5.63 7.31 -3.70
CA HIS A 49 5.10 6.00 -3.29
C HIS A 49 3.69 5.75 -3.88
N LEU A 50 2.83 6.75 -3.85
CA LEU A 50 1.49 6.66 -4.43
C LEU A 50 1.56 6.38 -5.94
N TYR A 51 2.48 7.04 -6.65
CA TYR A 51 2.68 6.81 -8.09
C TYR A 51 3.20 5.40 -8.38
N ALA A 52 4.10 4.89 -7.56
CA ALA A 52 4.58 3.52 -7.71
C ALA A 52 3.46 2.50 -7.44
N ASP A 53 2.64 2.69 -6.42
CA ASP A 53 1.47 1.84 -6.16
C ASP A 53 0.47 1.90 -7.32
N PHE A 54 0.26 3.08 -7.90
CA PHE A 54 -0.55 3.26 -9.10
C PHE A 54 0.00 2.46 -10.31
N LEU A 55 1.31 2.54 -10.56
CA LEU A 55 1.96 1.80 -11.65
C LEU A 55 1.86 0.29 -11.45
N LEU A 56 1.99 -0.19 -10.22
CA LEU A 56 1.80 -1.60 -9.89
C LEU A 56 0.36 -2.05 -10.15
N ALA A 57 -0.64 -1.22 -9.79
CA ALA A 57 -2.04 -1.50 -10.09
C ALA A 57 -2.32 -1.55 -11.60
N GLU A 58 -1.58 -0.78 -12.41
CA GLU A 58 -1.63 -0.84 -13.88
C GLU A 58 -0.81 -2.00 -14.49
N SER A 59 -0.26 -2.90 -13.68
CA SER A 59 0.64 -3.98 -14.13
C SER A 59 1.87 -3.45 -14.90
N ARG A 60 2.45 -2.37 -14.40
CA ARG A 60 3.64 -1.69 -14.95
C ARG A 60 4.81 -1.70 -13.95
N PRO A 61 5.29 -2.89 -13.55
CA PRO A 61 6.28 -2.99 -12.49
C PRO A 61 7.65 -2.39 -12.88
N ASP A 62 8.07 -2.49 -14.14
CA ASP A 62 9.32 -1.85 -14.58
C ASP A 62 9.29 -0.33 -14.38
N ALA A 63 8.16 0.31 -14.70
CA ALA A 63 8.02 1.74 -14.50
C ALA A 63 7.98 2.11 -13.00
N ALA A 64 7.46 1.25 -12.14
CA ALA A 64 7.52 1.44 -10.70
C ALA A 64 8.97 1.33 -10.18
N ILE A 65 9.77 0.42 -10.71
CA ILE A 65 11.20 0.30 -10.42
C ILE A 65 11.92 1.58 -10.82
N ASP A 66 11.75 2.07 -12.04
CA ASP A 66 12.39 3.28 -12.55
C ASP A 66 12.12 4.52 -11.65
N VAL A 67 10.92 4.59 -11.07
CA VAL A 67 10.52 5.69 -10.17
C VAL A 67 11.20 5.60 -8.79
N LEU A 68 11.56 4.40 -8.34
CA LEU A 68 11.95 4.13 -6.96
C LEU A 68 13.41 3.72 -6.77
N GLU A 69 14.12 3.29 -7.80
CA GLU A 69 15.45 2.64 -7.65
C GLU A 69 16.52 3.52 -7.01
N ASP A 70 16.42 4.84 -7.13
CA ASP A 70 17.32 5.78 -6.46
C ASP A 70 16.98 5.99 -4.97
N TYR A 71 15.88 5.42 -4.47
CA TYR A 71 15.39 5.64 -3.12
C TYR A 71 15.37 4.37 -2.25
N VAL A 72 16.29 3.46 -2.52
CA VAL A 72 16.43 2.18 -1.79
C VAL A 72 16.73 2.35 -0.29
N ASP A 73 17.15 3.53 0.13
CA ASP A 73 17.38 3.91 1.53
C ASP A 73 16.08 4.19 2.31
N GLN A 74 14.95 4.37 1.62
CA GLN A 74 13.64 4.59 2.21
C GLN A 74 12.87 3.27 2.29
N ASP A 75 12.41 2.89 3.48
CA ASP A 75 11.73 1.59 3.70
C ASP A 75 10.47 1.43 2.84
N GLY A 76 9.68 2.51 2.70
CA GLY A 76 8.49 2.50 1.86
C GLY A 76 8.78 2.33 0.36
N ALA A 77 9.90 2.86 -0.14
CA ALA A 77 10.36 2.63 -1.51
C ALA A 77 10.90 1.22 -1.67
N LEU A 78 11.71 0.75 -0.72
CA LEU A 78 12.32 -0.57 -0.74
C LEU A 78 11.27 -1.69 -0.75
N LEU A 79 10.19 -1.56 0.04
CA LEU A 79 9.05 -2.48 -0.01
C LEU A 79 8.45 -2.58 -1.42
N ARG A 80 8.17 -1.43 -2.04
CA ARG A 80 7.58 -1.36 -3.38
C ARG A 80 8.53 -1.87 -4.46
N LEU A 81 9.83 -1.61 -4.31
CA LEU A 81 10.86 -2.16 -5.19
C LEU A 81 10.93 -3.68 -5.12
N ALA A 82 10.83 -4.28 -3.92
CA ALA A 82 10.78 -5.73 -3.77
C ALA A 82 9.55 -6.32 -4.46
N ILE A 83 8.37 -5.72 -4.27
CA ILE A 83 7.13 -6.14 -4.93
C ILE A 83 7.24 -6.00 -6.45
N ALA A 84 7.63 -4.81 -6.94
CA ALA A 84 7.75 -4.53 -8.36
C ALA A 84 8.76 -5.48 -9.05
N ALA A 85 9.88 -5.78 -8.39
CA ALA A 85 10.89 -6.66 -8.95
C ALA A 85 10.42 -8.12 -9.06
N ILE A 86 9.59 -8.60 -8.15
CA ILE A 86 8.96 -9.92 -8.24
C ILE A 86 8.01 -9.94 -9.43
N ASP A 87 7.14 -8.94 -9.55
CA ASP A 87 6.17 -8.86 -10.64
C ASP A 87 6.84 -8.72 -12.02
N ALA A 88 7.98 -8.02 -12.08
CA ALA A 88 8.76 -7.85 -13.31
C ALA A 88 9.68 -9.05 -13.63
N GLY A 89 9.91 -9.96 -12.67
CA GLY A 89 10.97 -10.97 -12.79
C GLY A 89 12.39 -10.36 -12.78
N ASP A 90 12.58 -9.22 -12.12
CA ASP A 90 13.87 -8.53 -12.04
C ASP A 90 14.83 -9.29 -11.13
N ARG A 91 16.08 -9.45 -11.60
CA ARG A 91 17.17 -10.13 -10.87
C ARG A 91 17.52 -9.49 -9.52
N ARG A 92 17.07 -8.28 -9.25
CA ARG A 92 17.30 -7.54 -7.99
C ARG A 92 16.27 -7.86 -6.91
N ALA A 93 15.22 -8.62 -7.23
CA ALA A 93 14.11 -8.95 -6.32
C ALA A 93 14.60 -9.50 -4.98
N ASP A 94 15.41 -10.56 -5.00
CA ASP A 94 15.94 -11.19 -3.78
C ASP A 94 16.76 -10.22 -2.94
N ARG A 95 17.56 -9.38 -3.58
CA ARG A 95 18.38 -8.38 -2.88
C ARG A 95 17.52 -7.34 -2.15
N TRP A 96 16.52 -6.78 -2.82
CA TRP A 96 15.65 -5.78 -2.21
C TRP A 96 14.77 -6.38 -1.12
N ALA A 97 14.26 -7.59 -1.34
CA ALA A 97 13.52 -8.32 -0.33
C ALA A 97 14.38 -8.57 0.93
N GLN A 98 15.62 -9.02 0.76
CA GLN A 98 16.52 -9.25 1.90
C GLN A 98 16.87 -7.95 2.64
N GLN A 99 17.13 -6.87 1.90
CA GLN A 99 17.38 -5.55 2.52
C GLN A 99 16.17 -5.07 3.35
N PHE A 100 14.96 -5.27 2.85
CA PHE A 100 13.75 -4.91 3.60
C PHE A 100 13.61 -5.74 4.88
N ARG A 101 13.78 -7.06 4.80
CA ARG A 101 13.77 -7.95 5.99
C ARG A 101 14.76 -7.49 7.06
N ASP A 102 16.00 -7.22 6.66
CA ASP A 102 17.06 -6.82 7.59
C ASP A 102 16.72 -5.51 8.30
N ARG A 103 16.13 -4.54 7.60
CA ARG A 103 15.70 -3.27 8.18
C ARG A 103 14.52 -3.46 9.14
N MET A 104 13.50 -4.22 8.75
CA MET A 104 12.35 -4.51 9.62
C MET A 104 12.80 -5.24 10.89
N ALA A 105 13.69 -6.22 10.76
CA ALA A 105 14.27 -6.91 11.92
C ALA A 105 15.10 -5.97 12.82
N ALA A 106 15.77 -4.98 12.26
CA ALA A 106 16.48 -3.96 13.04
C ALA A 106 15.51 -3.03 13.77
N ALA A 107 14.47 -2.55 13.10
CA ALA A 107 13.44 -1.69 13.68
C ALA A 107 12.70 -2.39 14.85
N GLN A 108 12.36 -3.66 14.69
CA GLN A 108 11.75 -4.46 15.77
C GLN A 108 12.64 -4.57 17.00
N ARG A 109 13.96 -4.67 16.85
CA ARG A 109 14.91 -4.73 17.98
C ARG A 109 15.08 -3.41 18.70
N SER A 110 14.90 -2.29 18.03
CA SER A 110 15.02 -0.95 18.61
C SER A 110 13.76 -0.48 19.34
N ALA A 111 12.71 -1.28 19.38
CA ALA A 111 11.38 -0.91 19.88
C ALA A 111 10.80 0.36 19.20
N GLU A 112 11.36 0.80 18.12
CA GLU A 112 10.72 1.73 17.21
C GLU A 112 9.48 1.02 16.65
N TYR A 113 8.36 1.71 16.67
CA TYR A 113 7.06 1.18 16.26
C TYR A 113 7.20 0.48 14.91
N ALA A 114 7.05 -0.82 14.95
CA ALA A 114 7.09 -1.64 13.77
C ALA A 114 6.07 -1.10 12.76
N HIS A 115 6.49 -0.90 11.54
CA HIS A 115 5.63 -0.64 10.40
C HIS A 115 4.85 -1.91 10.08
N LEU A 116 3.90 -2.27 10.98
CA LEU A 116 3.20 -3.57 10.91
C LEU A 116 2.39 -3.72 9.62
N ARG A 117 1.84 -2.62 9.09
CA ARG A 117 1.16 -2.63 7.80
C ARG A 117 2.11 -2.98 6.66
N GLU A 118 3.27 -2.33 6.62
CA GLU A 118 4.28 -2.56 5.59
C GLU A 118 4.83 -3.98 5.70
N LEU A 119 5.04 -4.46 6.91
CA LEU A 119 5.50 -5.83 7.15
C LEU A 119 4.43 -6.85 6.74
N ALA A 120 3.15 -6.63 7.10
CA ALA A 120 2.05 -7.49 6.66
C ALA A 120 1.94 -7.55 5.12
N ARG A 121 2.10 -6.40 4.44
CA ARG A 121 2.09 -6.35 2.97
C ARG A 121 3.27 -7.12 2.37
N PHE A 122 4.47 -6.95 2.95
CA PHE A 122 5.66 -7.66 2.52
C PHE A 122 5.51 -9.18 2.69
N THR A 123 5.08 -9.60 3.88
CA THR A 123 4.88 -11.02 4.21
C THR A 123 3.82 -11.67 3.31
N LEU A 124 2.73 -10.92 3.00
CA LEU A 124 1.69 -11.43 2.10
C LEU A 124 2.18 -11.57 0.66
N VAL A 125 2.86 -10.53 0.12
CA VAL A 125 3.11 -10.42 -1.32
C VAL A 125 4.48 -10.98 -1.71
N VAL A 126 5.50 -10.79 -0.86
CA VAL A 126 6.89 -11.15 -1.16
C VAL A 126 7.28 -12.50 -0.55
N GLU A 127 6.81 -12.79 0.66
CA GLU A 127 7.13 -14.04 1.35
C GLU A 127 6.10 -15.15 1.10
N ASP A 128 4.94 -14.78 0.54
CA ASP A 128 3.81 -15.70 0.29
C ASP A 128 3.39 -16.46 1.56
N ASP A 129 3.40 -15.76 2.71
CA ASP A 129 2.95 -16.29 3.99
C ASP A 129 1.68 -15.54 4.47
N PRO A 130 0.50 -15.94 3.97
CA PRO A 130 -0.75 -15.28 4.32
C PRO A 130 -1.15 -15.46 5.79
N ALA A 131 -0.71 -16.52 6.47
CA ALA A 131 -1.05 -16.76 7.87
C ALA A 131 -0.31 -15.75 8.78
N GLU A 132 0.99 -15.55 8.57
CA GLU A 132 1.76 -14.55 9.30
C GLU A 132 1.33 -13.14 8.91
N ALA A 133 1.05 -12.88 7.62
CA ALA A 133 0.52 -11.58 7.18
C ALA A 133 -0.79 -11.23 7.89
N LEU A 134 -1.69 -12.20 8.07
CA LEU A 134 -2.94 -12.03 8.82
C LEU A 134 -2.67 -11.71 10.30
N ALA A 135 -1.71 -12.37 10.93
CA ALA A 135 -1.33 -12.10 12.32
C ALA A 135 -0.80 -10.67 12.47
N LEU A 136 0.07 -10.22 11.56
CA LEU A 136 0.62 -8.87 11.52
C LEU A 136 -0.46 -7.81 11.27
N ALA A 137 -1.36 -8.04 10.30
CA ALA A 137 -2.46 -7.14 10.00
C ALA A 137 -3.43 -6.98 11.19
N ARG A 138 -3.74 -8.08 11.88
CA ARG A 138 -4.53 -8.07 13.11
C ARG A 138 -3.85 -7.29 14.24
N ALA A 139 -2.54 -7.41 14.37
CA ALA A 139 -1.78 -6.63 15.35
C ALA A 139 -1.81 -5.13 15.01
N ASN A 140 -1.64 -4.77 13.74
CA ASN A 140 -1.73 -3.39 13.24
C ASN A 140 -3.10 -2.77 13.49
N TRP A 141 -4.18 -3.53 13.28
CA TRP A 141 -5.57 -3.09 13.43
C TRP A 141 -5.91 -2.56 14.84
N ARG A 142 -5.16 -2.96 15.84
CA ARG A 142 -5.36 -2.48 17.22
C ARG A 142 -5.07 -0.99 17.38
N THR A 143 -4.21 -0.43 16.53
CA THR A 143 -3.69 0.94 16.64
C THR A 143 -3.96 1.79 15.42
N GLN A 144 -4.12 1.20 14.24
CA GLN A 144 -4.30 1.91 12.97
C GLN A 144 -5.50 1.34 12.21
N LYS A 145 -6.35 2.25 11.69
CA LYS A 145 -7.61 1.90 11.03
C LYS A 145 -7.82 2.75 9.76
N GLU A 146 -6.76 2.96 9.00
CA GLU A 146 -6.82 3.63 7.70
C GLU A 146 -7.33 2.66 6.62
N PRO A 147 -7.82 3.14 5.47
CA PRO A 147 -8.24 2.28 4.36
C PRO A 147 -7.17 1.28 3.91
N ALA A 148 -5.90 1.68 3.92
CA ALA A 148 -4.79 0.78 3.59
C ALA A 148 -4.62 -0.36 4.61
N ASP A 149 -4.92 -0.11 5.91
CA ASP A 149 -4.89 -1.13 6.96
C ASP A 149 -6.05 -2.12 6.78
N MET A 150 -7.24 -1.60 6.42
CA MET A 150 -8.41 -2.42 6.10
C MET A 150 -8.12 -3.34 4.92
N HIS A 151 -7.56 -2.78 3.84
CA HIS A 151 -7.23 -3.54 2.64
C HIS A 151 -6.28 -4.70 2.94
N ILE A 152 -5.15 -4.45 3.62
CA ILE A 152 -4.18 -5.51 3.89
C ILE A 152 -4.75 -6.59 4.82
N TYR A 153 -5.58 -6.23 5.80
CA TYR A 153 -6.19 -7.19 6.69
C TYR A 153 -7.19 -8.09 5.95
N LEU A 154 -8.07 -7.50 5.14
CA LEU A 154 -9.02 -8.26 4.31
C LEU A 154 -8.30 -9.15 3.30
N ALA A 155 -7.25 -8.65 2.65
CA ALA A 155 -6.46 -9.40 1.68
C ALA A 155 -5.75 -10.60 2.34
N ALA A 156 -5.11 -10.39 3.49
CA ALA A 156 -4.44 -11.44 4.23
C ALA A 156 -5.41 -12.51 4.74
N ALA A 157 -6.56 -12.11 5.28
CA ALA A 157 -7.60 -13.05 5.74
C ALA A 157 -8.14 -13.91 4.58
N ARG A 158 -8.35 -13.29 3.41
CA ARG A 158 -8.79 -14.01 2.20
C ARG A 158 -7.72 -14.99 1.72
N ALA A 159 -6.46 -14.56 1.64
CA ALA A 159 -5.35 -15.39 1.19
C ALA A 159 -5.06 -16.56 2.14
N ALA A 160 -5.24 -16.35 3.46
CA ALA A 160 -5.13 -17.38 4.48
C ALA A 160 -6.29 -18.40 4.46
N GLY A 161 -7.33 -18.17 3.65
CA GLY A 161 -8.55 -19.01 3.65
C GLY A 161 -9.44 -18.79 4.88
N GLU A 162 -9.25 -17.71 5.61
CA GLU A 162 -9.96 -17.35 6.83
C GLU A 162 -10.73 -16.01 6.67
N PRO A 163 -11.62 -15.86 5.69
CA PRO A 163 -12.27 -14.58 5.43
C PRO A 163 -13.02 -14.01 6.64
N GLY A 164 -13.59 -14.88 7.48
CA GLY A 164 -14.26 -14.48 8.73
C GLY A 164 -13.32 -13.87 9.78
N ALA A 165 -12.01 -14.09 9.67
CA ALA A 165 -11.02 -13.50 10.58
C ALA A 165 -10.97 -11.96 10.50
N ALA A 166 -11.48 -11.36 9.43
CA ALA A 166 -11.55 -9.92 9.22
C ALA A 166 -12.97 -9.33 9.33
N ASP A 167 -13.92 -10.02 9.97
CA ASP A 167 -15.28 -9.53 10.14
C ASP A 167 -15.36 -8.25 10.96
N GLU A 168 -14.44 -8.05 11.91
CA GLU A 168 -14.30 -6.79 12.64
C GLU A 168 -13.99 -5.60 11.73
N VAL A 169 -13.21 -5.82 10.66
CA VAL A 169 -12.90 -4.79 9.66
C VAL A 169 -14.14 -4.48 8.82
N ARG A 170 -14.89 -5.49 8.37
CA ARG A 170 -16.13 -5.30 7.61
C ARG A 170 -17.18 -4.55 8.44
N THR A 171 -17.31 -4.92 9.71
CA THR A 171 -18.20 -4.22 10.64
C THR A 171 -17.80 -2.74 10.77
N PHE A 172 -16.52 -2.46 10.96
CA PHE A 172 -16.02 -1.09 11.06
C PHE A 172 -16.30 -0.30 9.79
N ILE A 173 -16.05 -0.88 8.60
CA ILE A 173 -16.33 -0.23 7.31
C ILE A 173 -17.82 0.14 7.20
N ALA A 174 -18.72 -0.78 7.56
CA ALA A 174 -20.16 -0.58 7.50
C ALA A 174 -20.63 0.51 8.50
N GLU A 175 -20.14 0.47 9.73
CA GLU A 175 -20.52 1.41 10.78
C GLU A 175 -20.05 2.85 10.52
N HIS A 176 -18.88 3.01 9.87
CA HIS A 176 -18.28 4.32 9.61
C HIS A 176 -18.49 4.82 8.19
N GLY A 177 -19.16 4.03 7.34
CA GLY A 177 -19.45 4.41 5.96
C GLY A 177 -18.18 4.62 5.11
N VAL A 178 -17.13 3.82 5.35
CA VAL A 178 -15.87 3.95 4.62
C VAL A 178 -16.11 3.59 3.15
N GLN A 179 -15.75 4.51 2.26
CA GLN A 179 -15.84 4.32 0.80
C GLN A 179 -14.44 4.28 0.22
N ASP A 180 -14.04 3.10 -0.26
CA ASP A 180 -12.77 2.86 -0.94
C ASP A 180 -12.96 1.70 -1.93
N SER A 181 -12.82 1.97 -3.22
CA SER A 181 -13.05 0.97 -4.27
C SER A 181 -12.15 -0.26 -4.14
N ARG A 182 -10.97 -0.12 -3.54
CA ARG A 182 -10.05 -1.24 -3.28
C ARG A 182 -10.58 -2.25 -2.28
N LEU A 183 -11.54 -1.84 -1.44
CA LEU A 183 -12.18 -2.72 -0.46
C LEU A 183 -13.34 -3.52 -1.06
N ALA A 184 -13.96 -3.02 -2.13
CA ALA A 184 -15.13 -3.64 -2.75
C ALA A 184 -14.98 -5.14 -3.03
N PRO A 185 -13.86 -5.65 -3.57
CA PRO A 185 -13.68 -7.08 -3.83
C PRO A 185 -13.71 -7.98 -2.58
N PHE A 186 -13.59 -7.38 -1.39
CA PHE A 186 -13.58 -8.08 -0.10
C PHE A 186 -14.89 -7.92 0.68
N LEU A 187 -15.75 -6.99 0.26
CA LEU A 187 -17.03 -6.68 0.91
C LEU A 187 -18.20 -7.43 0.28
N ASP A 188 -18.11 -7.74 -1.01
CA ASP A 188 -19.07 -8.60 -1.69
C ASP A 188 -18.94 -10.00 -1.10
N ASN A 189 -19.79 -10.32 -0.13
CA ASN A 189 -19.98 -11.69 0.33
C ASN A 189 -20.45 -12.49 -0.86
N GLY A 190 -19.55 -13.30 -1.45
CA GLY A 190 -19.86 -14.14 -2.59
C GLY A 190 -21.15 -14.93 -2.38
N THR A 191 -22.20 -14.46 -3.01
CA THR A 191 -23.40 -15.24 -3.29
C THR A 191 -23.11 -16.18 -4.48
N GLU A 192 -21.99 -16.92 -4.39
CA GLU A 192 -21.71 -18.03 -5.28
C GLU A 192 -21.38 -19.27 -4.46
N ALA A 193 -22.41 -19.76 -3.77
CA ALA A 193 -22.44 -21.12 -3.30
C ALA A 193 -23.78 -21.73 -3.76
N GLY A 194 -23.76 -22.43 -4.87
CA GLY A 194 -24.77 -23.46 -5.17
C GLY A 194 -25.74 -23.13 -6.30
N SER A 195 -25.42 -23.52 -7.52
CA SER A 195 -26.35 -24.12 -8.48
C SER A 195 -25.61 -25.17 -9.27
#